data_246a7c0a6d37b7f5c3fc77d4a19febf8
#
_entry.id   246a7c0a6d37b7f5c3fc77d4a19febf8
#
_cell.length_a   1.000
_cell.length_b   1.000
_cell.length_c   1.000
_cell.angle_alpha   90.00
_cell.angle_beta   90.00
_cell.angle_gamma   90.00
#
_symmetry.space_group_name_H-M   'P 1'
#
loop_
_entity.id
_entity.type
_entity.pdbx_description
1 polymer ?
#
loop_
_entity_poly.entity_id
_entity_poly.type
_entity_poly.pdbx_seq_one_letter_code
_entity_poly.pdbx_strand_id
1 'polypeptide(L)'
;MKFIKYLSLFVCFILVGISTIFFVYPNSFFINSLAKLTDISYGYSEGTLHKGSLNDFEFKNIEFDRVEYKNTISFKRLTSVISTFGPHKATIKLNHILNTNLIDISISTLSSKIKLNELLNLISLNIEKGSISYDFNDSRCESANGNGYLSNDLLGRINLTI
;
A
#
# COMPACT_ATOMS: atom_id res chain seq x y z
N MET A 1 31.99 -13.08 31.03
CA MET A 1 31.42 -11.72 31.10
C MET A 1 31.79 -10.79 29.92
N LYS A 2 33.04 -10.79 29.41
CA LYS A 2 33.43 -9.89 28.29
C LYS A 2 32.69 -10.22 26.98
N PHE A 3 32.49 -11.48 26.63
CA PHE A 3 31.80 -11.91 25.41
C PHE A 3 30.36 -11.42 25.33
N ILE A 4 29.60 -11.47 26.43
CA ILE A 4 28.19 -10.98 26.49
C ILE A 4 28.14 -9.48 26.25
N LYS A 5 29.10 -8.71 26.75
CA LYS A 5 29.17 -7.26 26.52
C LYS A 5 29.38 -6.92 25.02
N TYR A 6 30.32 -7.63 24.37
CA TYR A 6 30.56 -7.41 22.93
C TYR A 6 29.39 -7.85 22.06
N LEU A 7 28.74 -8.95 22.41
CA LEU A 7 27.53 -9.42 21.71
C LEU A 7 26.40 -8.40 21.86
N SER A 8 26.14 -7.86 23.05
CA SER A 8 25.15 -6.84 23.30
C SER A 8 25.45 -5.57 22.52
N LEU A 9 26.67 -5.11 22.50
CA LEU A 9 27.11 -3.93 21.76
C LEU A 9 26.90 -4.12 20.24
N PHE A 10 27.21 -5.30 19.71
CA PHE A 10 27.01 -5.65 18.31
C PHE A 10 25.52 -5.64 17.93
N VAL A 11 24.68 -6.24 18.78
CA VAL A 11 23.22 -6.21 18.58
C VAL A 11 22.68 -4.78 18.60
N CYS A 12 23.10 -3.95 19.56
CA CYS A 12 22.72 -2.54 19.59
C CYS A 12 23.15 -1.80 18.32
N PHE A 13 24.35 -2.04 17.83
CA PHE A 13 24.84 -1.42 16.59
C PHE A 13 23.98 -1.80 15.39
N ILE A 14 23.59 -3.09 15.26
CA ILE A 14 22.68 -3.55 14.21
C ILE A 14 21.31 -2.86 14.32
N LEU A 15 20.73 -2.80 15.52
CA LEU A 15 19.43 -2.15 15.74
C LEU A 15 19.46 -0.67 15.39
N VAL A 16 20.51 0.03 15.76
CA VAL A 16 20.70 1.45 15.38
C VAL A 16 20.82 1.59 13.86
N GLY A 17 21.61 0.71 13.21
CA GLY A 17 21.76 0.70 11.76
C GLY A 17 20.42 0.51 11.03
N ILE A 18 19.64 -0.50 11.43
CA ILE A 18 18.32 -0.77 10.86
C ILE A 18 17.37 0.42 11.08
N SER A 19 17.37 0.97 12.30
CA SER A 19 16.54 2.15 12.60
C SER A 19 16.93 3.36 11.74
N THR A 20 18.22 3.60 11.56
CA THR A 20 18.70 4.69 10.69
C THR A 20 18.23 4.50 9.25
N ILE A 21 18.34 3.30 8.70
CA ILE A 21 17.85 2.99 7.35
C ILE A 21 16.35 3.26 7.25
N PHE A 22 15.58 2.84 8.24
CA PHE A 22 14.13 2.95 8.19
C PHE A 22 13.61 4.38 8.36
N PHE A 23 14.21 5.16 9.27
CA PHE A 23 13.70 6.48 9.64
C PHE A 23 14.42 7.65 8.96
N VAL A 24 15.65 7.48 8.52
CA VAL A 24 16.49 8.58 8.04
C VAL A 24 16.84 8.46 6.56
N TYR A 25 17.02 7.22 6.07
CA TYR A 25 17.48 7.03 4.70
C TYR A 25 16.39 7.42 3.68
N PRO A 26 16.72 8.16 2.60
CA PRO A 26 15.75 8.57 1.59
C PRO A 26 15.08 7.37 0.92
N ASN A 27 13.77 7.45 0.74
CA ASN A 27 13.01 6.38 0.08
C ASN A 27 13.38 6.20 -1.40
N SER A 28 13.85 7.25 -2.08
CA SER A 28 14.25 7.22 -3.48
C SER A 28 15.24 6.11 -3.81
N PHE A 29 16.15 5.80 -2.89
CA PHE A 29 17.12 4.73 -3.08
C PHE A 29 16.46 3.35 -3.25
N PHE A 30 15.46 3.05 -2.44
CA PHE A 30 14.74 1.77 -2.48
C PHE A 30 13.75 1.72 -3.63
N ILE A 31 13.02 2.82 -3.86
CA ILE A 31 11.99 2.88 -4.89
C ILE A 31 12.60 2.83 -6.29
N ASN A 32 13.75 3.47 -6.51
CA ASN A 32 14.50 3.33 -7.76
C ASN A 32 14.90 1.88 -8.07
N SER A 33 15.23 1.10 -7.03
CA SER A 33 15.54 -0.31 -7.19
C SER A 33 14.31 -1.15 -7.51
N LEU A 34 13.17 -0.84 -6.88
CA LEU A 34 11.88 -1.49 -7.16
C LEU A 34 11.35 -1.14 -8.55
N ALA A 35 11.41 0.12 -8.95
CA ALA A 35 10.95 0.58 -10.26
C ALA A 35 11.66 -0.13 -11.42
N LYS A 36 12.92 -0.53 -11.24
CA LYS A 36 13.66 -1.32 -12.23
C LYS A 36 13.18 -2.78 -12.37
N LEU A 37 12.51 -3.30 -11.34
CA LEU A 37 12.03 -4.68 -11.28
C LEU A 37 10.53 -4.81 -11.58
N THR A 38 9.81 -3.70 -11.62
CA THR A 38 8.36 -3.65 -11.76
C THR A 38 7.97 -2.57 -12.77
N ASP A 39 6.75 -2.66 -13.32
CA ASP A 39 6.19 -1.65 -14.23
C ASP A 39 5.69 -0.42 -13.44
N ILE A 40 6.61 0.19 -12.67
CA ILE A 40 6.35 1.39 -11.87
C ILE A 40 7.16 2.54 -12.44
N SER A 41 6.51 3.66 -12.70
CA SER A 41 7.15 4.94 -12.97
C SER A 41 6.69 6.00 -11.97
N TYR A 42 7.51 7.01 -11.72
CA TYR A 42 7.18 8.15 -10.87
C TYR A 42 8.06 9.37 -11.22
N GLY A 43 7.52 10.56 -11.03
CA GLY A 43 8.28 11.80 -11.27
C GLY A 43 9.33 12.03 -10.20
N TYR A 44 8.91 12.09 -8.92
CA TYR A 44 9.84 12.25 -7.81
C TYR A 44 9.29 11.60 -6.52
N SER A 45 10.20 11.30 -5.61
CA SER A 45 9.87 10.69 -4.32
C SER A 45 10.43 11.51 -3.16
N GLU A 46 9.68 11.60 -2.08
CA GLU A 46 10.04 12.33 -0.86
C GLU A 46 9.84 11.45 0.37
N GLY A 47 10.67 11.71 1.39
CA GLY A 47 10.58 11.05 2.68
C GLY A 47 11.50 9.86 2.84
N THR A 48 11.14 8.96 3.74
CA THR A 48 11.91 7.79 4.18
C THR A 48 11.10 6.51 4.03
N LEU A 49 11.67 5.36 4.36
CA LEU A 49 10.91 4.10 4.37
C LEU A 49 9.77 4.08 5.39
N HIS A 50 9.89 4.85 6.49
CA HIS A 50 8.84 4.97 7.48
C HIS A 50 7.63 5.73 6.95
N LYS A 51 7.86 6.86 6.29
CA LYS A 51 6.80 7.71 5.74
C LYS A 51 7.33 8.46 4.53
N GLY A 52 6.56 8.46 3.45
CA GLY A 52 6.95 9.20 2.25
C GLY A 52 5.81 9.34 1.26
N SER A 53 6.14 9.97 0.14
CA SER A 53 5.25 10.13 -0.99
C SER A 53 5.97 9.91 -2.31
N LEU A 54 5.20 9.50 -3.30
CA LEU A 54 5.57 9.40 -4.70
C LEU A 54 4.61 10.30 -5.46
N ASN A 55 5.14 11.19 -6.27
CA ASN A 55 4.36 12.10 -7.10
C ASN A 55 4.47 11.66 -8.56
N ASP A 56 3.41 11.92 -9.33
CA ASP A 56 3.26 11.47 -10.71
C ASP A 56 3.52 9.96 -10.83
N PHE A 57 2.83 9.20 -9.98
CA PHE A 57 3.02 7.75 -9.87
C PHE A 57 2.15 7.01 -10.88
N GLU A 58 2.77 6.12 -11.65
CA GLU A 58 2.10 5.25 -12.60
C GLU A 58 2.41 3.78 -12.31
N PHE A 59 1.39 2.96 -12.36
CA PHE A 59 1.50 1.51 -12.25
C PHE A 59 0.61 0.84 -13.29
N LYS A 60 1.19 0.11 -14.23
CA LYS A 60 0.48 -0.60 -15.31
C LYS A 60 -0.54 0.28 -16.04
N ASN A 61 -0.14 1.47 -16.45
CA ASN A 61 -0.96 2.48 -17.13
C ASN A 61 -2.09 3.08 -16.27
N ILE A 62 -2.05 2.92 -14.96
CA ILE A 62 -2.93 3.61 -14.02
C ILE A 62 -2.16 4.75 -13.39
N GLU A 63 -2.61 5.97 -13.64
CA GLU A 63 -1.97 7.19 -13.18
C GLU A 63 -2.55 7.67 -11.85
N PHE A 64 -1.68 8.11 -10.96
CA PHE A 64 -2.03 8.74 -9.69
C PHE A 64 -1.21 10.03 -9.56
N ASP A 65 -1.87 11.12 -9.19
CA ASP A 65 -1.16 12.39 -8.97
C ASP A 65 -0.14 12.24 -7.83
N ARG A 66 -0.55 11.50 -6.79
CA ARG A 66 0.30 11.29 -5.62
C ARG A 66 -0.09 10.00 -4.90
N VAL A 67 0.92 9.28 -4.42
CA VAL A 67 0.78 8.14 -3.51
C VAL A 67 1.52 8.45 -2.24
N GLU A 68 0.83 8.47 -1.11
CA GLU A 68 1.44 8.59 0.22
C GLU A 68 1.46 7.23 0.91
N TYR A 69 2.51 6.97 1.66
CA TYR A 69 2.58 5.77 2.47
C TYR A 69 3.13 6.06 3.86
N LYS A 70 2.69 5.24 4.81
CA LYS A 70 3.21 5.22 6.17
C LYS A 70 3.36 3.78 6.64
N ASN A 71 4.59 3.39 6.93
CA ASN A 71 4.94 2.07 7.45
C ASN A 71 5.16 2.14 8.95
N THR A 72 4.58 1.22 9.68
CA THR A 72 4.74 1.11 11.13
C THR A 72 5.14 -0.31 11.46
N ILE A 73 6.27 -0.46 12.13
CA ILE A 73 6.78 -1.74 12.61
C ILE A 73 6.48 -1.84 14.10
N SER A 74 5.77 -2.89 14.48
CA SER A 74 5.55 -3.30 15.86
C SER A 74 6.17 -4.68 16.08
N PHE A 75 6.34 -5.10 17.31
CA PHE A 75 7.00 -6.38 17.65
C PHE A 75 6.40 -7.60 16.92
N LYS A 76 5.13 -7.56 16.56
CA LYS A 76 4.42 -8.67 15.91
C LYS A 76 3.77 -8.32 14.57
N ARG A 77 3.84 -7.06 14.13
CA ARG A 77 3.11 -6.61 12.94
C ARG A 77 3.89 -5.56 12.16
N LEU A 78 3.87 -5.71 10.86
CA LEU A 78 4.19 -4.64 9.93
C LEU A 78 2.85 -4.10 9.38
N THR A 79 2.61 -2.82 9.56
CA THR A 79 1.41 -2.15 9.03
C THR A 79 1.85 -1.09 8.05
N SER A 80 1.30 -1.15 6.83
CA SER A 80 1.48 -0.12 5.80
C SER A 80 0.14 0.51 5.49
N VAL A 81 0.05 1.82 5.58
CA VAL A 81 -1.10 2.59 5.13
C VAL A 81 -0.69 3.32 3.85
N ILE A 82 -1.43 3.10 2.79
CA ILE A 82 -1.20 3.69 1.47
C ILE A 82 -2.44 4.50 1.12
N SER A 83 -2.23 5.77 0.77
CA SER A 83 -3.28 6.68 0.31
C SER A 83 -2.92 7.19 -1.08
N THR A 84 -3.82 7.05 -2.03
CA THR A 84 -3.66 7.54 -3.40
C THR A 84 -4.53 8.76 -3.64
N PHE A 85 -4.04 9.68 -4.45
CA PHE A 85 -4.69 10.93 -4.81
C PHE A 85 -4.69 11.07 -6.35
N GLY A 86 -5.69 11.76 -6.86
CA GLY A 86 -5.86 11.95 -8.30
C GLY A 86 -7.18 11.38 -8.82
N PRO A 87 -7.23 10.89 -10.07
CA PRO A 87 -8.42 10.28 -10.67
C PRO A 87 -8.89 9.04 -9.91
N HIS A 88 -7.94 8.32 -9.31
CA HIS A 88 -8.15 7.11 -8.55
C HIS A 88 -7.75 7.35 -7.09
N LYS A 89 -8.74 7.48 -6.20
CA LYS A 89 -8.51 7.72 -4.78
C LYS A 89 -8.75 6.43 -4.00
N ALA A 90 -7.78 6.02 -3.21
CA ALA A 90 -7.91 4.87 -2.33
C ALA A 90 -7.15 5.09 -1.03
N THR A 91 -7.65 4.51 0.05
CA THR A 91 -6.90 4.35 1.30
C THR A 91 -6.90 2.88 1.65
N ILE A 92 -5.73 2.28 1.58
CA ILE A 92 -5.49 0.85 1.75
C ILE A 92 -4.59 0.67 2.97
N LYS A 93 -4.98 -0.21 3.86
CA LYS A 93 -4.16 -0.62 4.99
C LYS A 93 -3.79 -2.09 4.83
N LEU A 94 -2.49 -2.35 4.80
CA LEU A 94 -1.90 -3.69 4.75
C LEU A 94 -1.39 -4.03 6.14
N ASN A 95 -1.82 -5.15 6.71
CA ASN A 95 -1.29 -5.67 7.97
C ASN A 95 -0.68 -7.03 7.70
N HIS A 96 0.62 -7.16 7.94
CA HIS A 96 1.33 -8.43 7.91
C HIS A 96 1.71 -8.82 9.35
N ILE A 97 1.29 -10.00 9.77
CA ILE A 97 1.67 -10.57 11.06
C ILE A 97 2.98 -11.33 10.86
N LEU A 98 4.06 -10.89 11.50
CA LEU A 98 5.43 -11.34 11.23
C LEU A 98 5.68 -12.86 11.42
N ASN A 99 4.81 -13.57 12.11
CA ASN A 99 4.94 -15.01 12.35
C ASN A 99 3.92 -15.84 11.56
N THR A 100 3.24 -15.24 10.61
CA THR A 100 2.25 -15.91 9.77
C THR A 100 2.48 -15.52 8.31
N ASN A 101 1.96 -16.33 7.40
CA ASN A 101 1.98 -16.00 5.97
C ASN A 101 0.72 -15.22 5.54
N LEU A 102 -0.05 -14.73 6.53
CA LEU A 102 -1.28 -13.98 6.31
C LEU A 102 -0.99 -12.50 6.14
N ILE A 103 -1.59 -11.92 5.11
CA ILE A 103 -1.71 -10.48 4.94
C ILE A 103 -3.19 -10.10 4.95
N ASP A 104 -3.53 -9.20 5.86
CA ASP A 104 -4.85 -8.57 5.88
C ASP A 104 -4.79 -7.24 5.13
N ILE A 105 -5.59 -7.13 4.10
CA ILE A 105 -5.77 -5.93 3.29
C ILE A 105 -7.10 -5.31 3.66
N SER A 106 -7.10 -4.10 4.18
CA SER A 106 -8.32 -3.36 4.47
C SER A 106 -8.39 -2.12 3.57
N ILE A 107 -9.49 -1.95 2.88
CA ILE A 107 -9.80 -0.79 2.04
C ILE A 107 -10.79 0.06 2.83
N SER A 108 -10.41 1.29 3.17
CA SER A 108 -11.28 2.23 3.88
C SER A 108 -12.13 3.04 2.90
N THR A 109 -11.52 3.42 1.79
CA THR A 109 -12.20 4.14 0.70
C THR A 109 -11.51 3.79 -0.62
N LEU A 110 -12.28 3.55 -1.64
CA LEU A 110 -11.79 3.49 -3.01
C LEU A 110 -12.81 4.19 -3.90
N SER A 111 -12.37 5.20 -4.62
CA SER A 111 -13.16 5.88 -5.62
C SER A 111 -12.36 5.95 -6.91
N SER A 112 -12.88 5.34 -7.94
CA SER A 112 -12.23 5.29 -9.26
C SER A 112 -13.25 5.63 -10.34
N LYS A 113 -12.84 6.48 -11.28
CA LYS A 113 -13.61 6.79 -12.47
C LYS A 113 -13.08 5.99 -13.64
N ILE A 114 -13.88 5.12 -14.20
CA ILE A 114 -13.52 4.25 -15.32
C ILE A 114 -14.27 4.72 -16.57
N LYS A 115 -13.53 5.04 -17.62
CA LYS A 115 -14.09 5.36 -18.92
C LYS A 115 -14.21 4.08 -19.74
N LEU A 116 -15.41 3.56 -19.91
CA LEU A 116 -15.63 2.29 -20.60
C LEU A 116 -15.69 2.40 -22.11
N ASN A 117 -16.23 3.51 -22.65
CA ASN A 117 -16.28 3.78 -24.10
C ASN A 117 -16.70 5.24 -24.34
N GLU A 118 -16.55 5.74 -25.59
CA GLU A 118 -16.95 7.11 -25.93
C GLU A 118 -18.47 7.38 -25.79
N LEU A 119 -19.28 6.33 -25.84
CA LEU A 119 -20.76 6.39 -25.72
C LEU A 119 -21.28 6.15 -24.30
N LEU A 120 -20.51 5.52 -23.43
CA LEU A 120 -20.86 5.27 -22.03
C LEU A 120 -20.01 6.22 -21.16
N ASN A 121 -20.67 7.27 -20.70
CA ASN A 121 -20.09 8.22 -19.76
C ASN A 121 -19.44 7.52 -18.55
N LEU A 122 -18.51 8.19 -17.93
CA LEU A 122 -17.74 7.77 -16.77
C LEU A 122 -18.56 6.94 -15.77
N ILE A 123 -18.17 5.70 -15.59
CA ILE A 123 -18.65 4.89 -14.47
C ILE A 123 -17.77 5.16 -13.27
N SER A 124 -18.38 5.53 -12.16
CA SER A 124 -17.68 5.69 -10.88
C SER A 124 -17.87 4.43 -10.03
N LEU A 125 -16.77 3.75 -9.75
CA LEU A 125 -16.72 2.67 -8.76
C LEU A 125 -16.35 3.28 -7.41
N ASN A 126 -17.18 3.07 -6.41
CA ASN A 126 -16.91 3.49 -5.04
C ASN A 126 -17.01 2.28 -4.11
N ILE A 127 -15.92 1.97 -3.41
CA ILE A 127 -15.90 0.99 -2.32
C ILE A 127 -15.81 1.76 -1.01
N GLU A 128 -16.79 1.59 -0.15
CA GLU A 128 -16.86 2.27 1.16
C GLU A 128 -16.01 1.54 2.19
N LYS A 129 -16.08 0.22 2.18
CA LYS A 129 -15.29 -0.66 3.02
C LYS A 129 -15.01 -1.97 2.30
N GLY A 130 -13.80 -2.49 2.46
CA GLY A 130 -13.44 -3.82 2.00
C GLY A 130 -12.35 -4.41 2.86
N SER A 131 -12.36 -5.72 3.03
CA SER A 131 -11.28 -6.46 3.68
C SER A 131 -11.05 -7.78 2.96
N ILE A 132 -9.78 -8.13 2.80
CA ILE A 132 -9.34 -9.37 2.18
C ILE A 132 -8.23 -9.93 3.07
N SER A 133 -8.34 -11.19 3.46
CA SER A 133 -7.24 -11.95 4.07
C SER A 133 -6.68 -12.91 3.05
N TYR A 134 -5.38 -12.82 2.80
CA TYR A 134 -4.66 -13.63 1.83
C TYR A 134 -3.55 -14.43 2.49
N ASP A 135 -3.50 -15.74 2.22
CA ASP A 135 -2.44 -16.64 2.65
C ASP A 135 -1.45 -16.87 1.51
N PHE A 136 -0.17 -16.53 1.75
CA PHE A 136 0.90 -16.71 0.77
C PHE A 136 1.36 -18.16 0.61
N ASN A 137 1.24 -19.00 1.64
CA ASN A 137 1.64 -20.40 1.53
C ASN A 137 0.72 -21.15 0.58
N ASP A 138 -0.58 -20.98 0.78
CA ASP A 138 -1.58 -21.68 -0.02
C ASP A 138 -1.96 -20.89 -1.27
N SER A 139 -1.41 -19.69 -1.45
CA SER A 139 -1.72 -18.74 -2.55
C SER A 139 -3.22 -18.55 -2.74
N ARG A 140 -3.97 -18.46 -1.64
CA ARG A 140 -5.43 -18.37 -1.67
C ARG A 140 -5.96 -17.20 -0.84
N CYS A 141 -7.10 -16.68 -1.27
CA CYS A 141 -7.90 -15.77 -0.48
C CYS A 141 -8.70 -16.56 0.56
N GLU A 142 -8.48 -16.31 1.85
CA GLU A 142 -9.22 -16.98 2.93
C GLU A 142 -10.58 -16.35 3.17
N SER A 143 -10.64 -15.02 3.07
CA SER A 143 -11.89 -14.28 3.24
C SER A 143 -11.86 -12.99 2.44
N ALA A 144 -13.01 -12.61 1.92
CA ALA A 144 -13.24 -11.31 1.32
C ALA A 144 -14.61 -10.79 1.76
N ASN A 145 -14.66 -9.56 2.23
CA ASN A 145 -15.90 -8.88 2.60
C ASN A 145 -15.82 -7.43 2.12
N GLY A 146 -16.93 -6.89 1.64
CA GLY A 146 -16.93 -5.50 1.21
C GLY A 146 -18.31 -5.00 0.82
N ASN A 147 -18.43 -3.69 0.85
CA ASN A 147 -19.59 -2.97 0.34
C ASN A 147 -19.15 -1.75 -0.48
N GLY A 148 -19.91 -1.47 -1.50
CA GLY A 148 -19.63 -0.36 -2.39
C GLY A 148 -20.81 -0.12 -3.34
N TYR A 149 -20.58 0.72 -4.33
CA TYR A 149 -21.56 0.98 -5.38
C TYR A 149 -20.89 1.40 -6.68
N LEU A 150 -21.56 1.09 -7.76
CA LEU A 150 -21.33 1.69 -9.07
C LEU A 150 -22.32 2.81 -9.29
N SER A 151 -21.87 3.92 -9.82
CA SER A 151 -22.76 5.02 -10.22
C SER A 151 -22.39 5.52 -11.60
N ASN A 152 -23.43 5.87 -12.36
CA ASN A 152 -23.36 6.49 -13.67
C ASN A 152 -24.52 7.47 -13.81
N ASP A 153 -24.33 8.55 -14.55
CA ASP A 153 -25.34 9.59 -14.74
C ASP A 153 -26.63 9.07 -15.41
N LEU A 154 -26.52 7.97 -16.19
CA LEU A 154 -27.65 7.35 -16.91
C LEU A 154 -28.28 6.19 -16.14
N LEU A 155 -27.47 5.39 -15.44
CA LEU A 155 -27.91 4.14 -14.80
C LEU A 155 -28.23 4.31 -13.30
N GLY A 156 -27.93 5.48 -12.75
CA GLY A 156 -28.09 5.73 -11.33
C GLY A 156 -27.07 4.97 -10.47
N ARG A 157 -27.48 4.55 -9.29
CA ARG A 157 -26.60 3.87 -8.30
C ARG A 157 -26.96 2.39 -8.18
N ILE A 158 -25.98 1.52 -8.34
CA ILE A 158 -26.09 0.07 -8.14
C ILE A 158 -25.22 -0.32 -6.95
N ASN A 159 -25.81 -0.85 -5.90
CA ASN A 159 -25.10 -1.31 -4.70
C ASN A 159 -24.41 -2.66 -4.97
N LEU A 160 -23.21 -2.81 -4.44
CA LEU A 160 -22.39 -4.01 -4.51
C LEU A 160 -22.13 -4.52 -3.08
N THR A 161 -22.29 -5.82 -2.88
CA THR A 161 -21.94 -6.50 -1.61
C THR A 161 -21.18 -7.76 -1.99
N ILE A 162 -20.04 -7.98 -1.34
CA ILE A 162 -19.16 -9.14 -1.50
C ILE A 162 -19.10 -9.88 -0.19
#